data_5ac09960920aa756577df0eebcaff0f5
#
_entry.id   5ac09960920aa756577df0eebcaff0f5
#
_cell.length_a   1.000
_cell.length_b   1.000
_cell.length_c   1.000
_cell.angle_alpha   90.00
_cell.angle_beta   90.00
_cell.angle_gamma   90.00
#
_symmetry.space_group_name_H-M   'P 1'
#
loop_
_entity.id
_entity.type
_entity.pdbx_description
1 polymer ?
#
loop_
_entity_poly.entity_id
_entity_poly.type
_entity_poly.pdbx_seq_one_letter_code
_entity_poly.pdbx_strand_id
1 'polypeptide(L)'
;MGAGHNHGPAASETGHPGDFRKKLWIAFSITATIVVAQAIGSVITGSLALLTDTAHAITDAVGLLVALIAGTLMLKPANSKRTWGFRRIEVIAALGQSALLLVVGTYAAIEGIRRLFEPPEVPASELLIFGIIGLVANIIAITILASSRGSNFNMRAAFLEVLNDALGSLGVIIAAIVIATTGFMQADAIAGLLIAALIVPRAFKLMRETTGVLMEFTPKGLDLDKVRSHILELDHVKDVHDLHASTVATGLPILTAHVVVEDECFTDGRAAQTLHEIKDCVAGHFEVSIHHSTFQIETEHIAEHEPEISKHD
;
A
#
# COMPACT_ATOMS: atom_id res chain seq x y z
N MET A 1 2.15 -31.22 28.20
CA MET A 1 1.13 -31.28 27.16
C MET A 1 0.87 -29.82 26.76
N GLY A 2 1.63 -29.29 25.81
CA GLY A 2 1.56 -27.91 25.39
C GLY A 2 0.66 -27.79 24.16
N ALA A 3 -0.43 -27.05 24.28
CA ALA A 3 -1.26 -26.66 23.15
C ALA A 3 -0.54 -25.53 22.42
N GLY A 4 0.00 -25.81 21.24
CA GLY A 4 0.60 -24.82 20.36
C GLY A 4 -0.48 -23.93 19.79
N HIS A 5 -0.52 -22.66 20.21
CA HIS A 5 -1.32 -21.62 19.56
C HIS A 5 -0.59 -21.15 18.31
N ASN A 6 -1.06 -21.63 17.17
CA ASN A 6 -0.61 -21.23 15.84
C ASN A 6 -1.35 -19.91 15.46
N HIS A 7 -0.78 -18.75 15.80
CA HIS A 7 -1.23 -17.45 15.34
C HIS A 7 -0.46 -16.99 14.08
N GLY A 8 -0.54 -17.80 13.02
CA GLY A 8 -0.33 -17.26 11.69
C GLY A 8 -1.50 -16.33 11.33
N PRO A 9 -1.31 -15.30 10.46
CA PRO A 9 -2.42 -14.48 10.01
C PRO A 9 -3.51 -15.41 9.52
N ALA A 10 -4.73 -15.26 10.09
CA ALA A 10 -5.86 -16.10 9.76
C ALA A 10 -6.13 -15.99 8.26
N ALA A 11 -5.61 -16.94 7.51
CA ALA A 11 -6.15 -17.27 6.20
C ALA A 11 -7.57 -17.75 6.50
N SER A 12 -8.56 -16.87 6.32
CA SER A 12 -9.95 -17.26 6.25
C SER A 12 -10.08 -18.18 5.05
N GLU A 13 -9.96 -19.47 5.35
CA GLU A 13 -10.23 -20.55 4.43
C GLU A 13 -11.67 -20.46 3.96
N THR A 14 -11.85 -20.22 2.66
CA THR A 14 -12.80 -20.93 1.81
C THR A 14 -12.50 -20.62 0.35
N GLY A 15 -11.40 -21.13 -0.17
CA GLY A 15 -11.08 -21.10 -1.59
C GLY A 15 -9.73 -21.76 -1.85
N HIS A 16 -9.70 -22.76 -2.72
CA HIS A 16 -8.45 -23.34 -3.17
C HIS A 16 -7.50 -22.26 -3.71
N PRO A 17 -6.17 -22.27 -3.42
CA PRO A 17 -5.22 -21.25 -3.91
C PRO A 17 -5.28 -21.03 -5.43
N GLY A 18 -5.71 -22.03 -6.18
CA GLY A 18 -5.96 -21.95 -7.63
C GLY A 18 -7.14 -21.08 -8.03
N ASP A 19 -8.17 -21.02 -7.22
CA ASP A 19 -9.41 -20.25 -7.51
C ASP A 19 -9.18 -18.74 -7.32
N PHE A 20 -8.37 -18.36 -6.32
CA PHE A 20 -7.97 -16.98 -6.08
C PHE A 20 -7.14 -16.40 -7.23
N ARG A 21 -6.13 -17.14 -7.70
CA ARG A 21 -5.30 -16.75 -8.84
C ARG A 21 -6.11 -16.60 -10.12
N LYS A 22 -7.07 -17.49 -10.36
CA LYS A 22 -7.95 -17.44 -11.53
C LYS A 22 -8.83 -16.19 -11.52
N LYS A 23 -9.41 -15.84 -10.36
CA LYS A 23 -10.21 -14.61 -10.18
C LYS A 23 -9.36 -13.35 -10.41
N LEU A 24 -8.13 -13.32 -9.88
CA LEU A 24 -7.20 -12.20 -10.11
C LEU A 24 -6.81 -12.05 -11.59
N TRP A 25 -6.55 -13.15 -12.32
CA TRP A 25 -6.26 -13.11 -13.75
C TRP A 25 -7.47 -12.61 -14.57
N ILE A 26 -8.68 -13.00 -14.19
CA ILE A 26 -9.91 -12.52 -14.84
C ILE A 26 -10.06 -11.00 -14.58
N ALA A 27 -9.93 -10.57 -13.33
CA ALA A 27 -9.98 -9.14 -12.99
C ALA A 27 -8.93 -8.34 -13.76
N PHE A 28 -7.68 -8.78 -13.76
CA PHE A 28 -6.60 -8.14 -14.52
C PHE A 28 -6.91 -8.06 -16.02
N SER A 29 -7.40 -9.14 -16.63
CA SER A 29 -7.71 -9.16 -18.06
C SER A 29 -8.83 -8.19 -18.43
N ILE A 30 -9.86 -8.08 -17.57
CA ILE A 30 -10.96 -7.11 -17.74
C ILE A 30 -10.40 -5.68 -17.62
N THR A 31 -9.68 -5.39 -16.53
CA THR A 31 -9.09 -4.06 -16.31
C THR A 31 -8.12 -3.68 -17.45
N ALA A 32 -7.24 -4.58 -17.86
CA ALA A 32 -6.31 -4.34 -18.97
C ALA A 32 -7.04 -4.05 -20.29
N THR A 33 -8.14 -4.73 -20.58
CA THR A 33 -8.95 -4.48 -21.78
C THR A 33 -9.60 -3.09 -21.74
N ILE A 34 -10.10 -2.69 -20.55
CA ILE A 34 -10.68 -1.35 -20.35
C ILE A 34 -9.62 -0.28 -20.54
N VAL A 35 -8.46 -0.46 -19.91
CA VAL A 35 -7.32 0.45 -20.04
C VAL A 35 -6.92 0.66 -21.50
N VAL A 36 -6.81 -0.41 -22.27
CA VAL A 36 -6.50 -0.31 -23.70
C VAL A 36 -7.58 0.46 -24.46
N ALA A 37 -8.86 0.18 -24.21
CA ALA A 37 -9.96 0.89 -24.85
C ALA A 37 -9.98 2.38 -24.49
N GLN A 38 -9.81 2.73 -23.20
CA GLN A 38 -9.74 4.12 -22.74
C GLN A 38 -8.49 4.86 -23.25
N ALA A 39 -7.34 4.19 -23.32
CA ALA A 39 -6.12 4.77 -23.87
C ALA A 39 -6.30 5.14 -25.37
N ILE A 40 -6.89 4.24 -26.14
CA ILE A 40 -7.24 4.52 -27.54
C ILE A 40 -8.23 5.70 -27.60
N GLY A 41 -9.25 5.69 -26.76
CA GLY A 41 -10.25 6.75 -26.70
C GLY A 41 -9.64 8.10 -26.32
N SER A 42 -8.73 8.17 -25.36
CA SER A 42 -8.08 9.41 -24.94
C SER A 42 -7.23 10.03 -26.06
N VAL A 43 -6.56 9.19 -26.87
CA VAL A 43 -5.80 9.64 -28.05
C VAL A 43 -6.71 10.14 -29.15
N ILE A 44 -7.82 9.43 -29.43
CA ILE A 44 -8.78 9.81 -30.51
C ILE A 44 -9.53 11.10 -30.13
N THR A 45 -9.98 11.23 -28.89
CA THR A 45 -10.81 12.36 -28.43
C THR A 45 -9.98 13.57 -28.01
N GLY A 46 -8.72 13.37 -27.63
CA GLY A 46 -7.90 14.42 -27.01
C GLY A 46 -8.45 14.89 -25.64
N SER A 47 -9.41 14.15 -25.05
CA SER A 47 -10.04 14.50 -23.78
C SER A 47 -9.05 14.40 -22.61
N LEU A 48 -8.99 15.45 -21.79
CA LEU A 48 -8.17 15.47 -20.58
C LEU A 48 -8.81 14.63 -19.48
N ALA A 49 -10.13 14.66 -19.35
CA ALA A 49 -10.85 13.84 -18.39
C ALA A 49 -10.60 12.34 -18.64
N LEU A 50 -10.74 11.90 -19.92
CA LEU A 50 -10.51 10.51 -20.28
C LEU A 50 -9.04 10.10 -20.13
N LEU A 51 -8.09 10.99 -20.43
CA LEU A 51 -6.66 10.74 -20.21
C LEU A 51 -6.35 10.54 -18.73
N THR A 52 -6.90 11.38 -17.85
CA THR A 52 -6.67 11.31 -16.41
C THR A 52 -7.28 10.05 -15.81
N ASP A 53 -8.50 9.68 -16.22
CA ASP A 53 -9.17 8.45 -15.84
C ASP A 53 -8.39 7.21 -16.32
N THR A 54 -7.92 7.23 -17.59
CA THR A 54 -7.07 6.17 -18.16
C THR A 54 -5.77 5.97 -17.36
N ALA A 55 -5.12 7.06 -16.97
CA ALA A 55 -3.88 6.98 -16.21
C ALA A 55 -4.10 6.35 -14.82
N HIS A 56 -5.24 6.62 -14.19
CA HIS A 56 -5.64 5.95 -12.95
C HIS A 56 -5.85 4.45 -13.19
N ALA A 57 -6.64 4.08 -14.18
CA ALA A 57 -6.90 2.69 -14.54
C ALA A 57 -5.63 1.89 -14.93
N ILE A 58 -4.65 2.53 -15.60
CA ILE A 58 -3.33 1.92 -15.85
C ILE A 58 -2.64 1.58 -14.53
N THR A 59 -2.70 2.50 -13.58
CA THR A 59 -2.04 2.30 -12.28
C THR A 59 -2.65 1.14 -11.52
N ASP A 60 -3.97 1.00 -11.55
CA ASP A 60 -4.67 -0.11 -10.92
C ASP A 60 -4.37 -1.44 -11.60
N ALA A 61 -4.31 -1.45 -12.95
CA ALA A 61 -3.89 -2.63 -13.71
C ALA A 61 -2.46 -3.06 -13.36
N VAL A 62 -1.53 -2.10 -13.22
CA VAL A 62 -0.16 -2.38 -12.77
C VAL A 62 -0.16 -2.91 -11.34
N GLY A 63 -0.99 -2.37 -10.44
CA GLY A 63 -1.16 -2.88 -9.08
C GLY A 63 -1.60 -4.33 -9.04
N LEU A 64 -2.61 -4.68 -9.83
CA LEU A 64 -3.09 -6.06 -9.95
C LEU A 64 -2.01 -6.99 -10.53
N LEU A 65 -1.26 -6.53 -11.54
CA LEU A 65 -0.16 -7.29 -12.13
C LEU A 65 0.95 -7.54 -11.11
N VAL A 66 1.31 -6.51 -10.34
CA VAL A 66 2.32 -6.62 -9.28
C VAL A 66 1.84 -7.57 -8.18
N ALA A 67 0.57 -7.48 -7.77
CA ALA A 67 0.00 -8.42 -6.79
C ALA A 67 0.07 -9.88 -7.30
N LEU A 68 -0.19 -10.11 -8.58
CA LEU A 68 -0.05 -11.42 -9.24
C LEU A 68 1.41 -11.90 -9.26
N ILE A 69 2.35 -11.02 -9.62
CA ILE A 69 3.78 -11.32 -9.65
C ILE A 69 4.31 -11.53 -8.22
N ALA A 70 3.98 -10.63 -7.30
CA ALA A 70 4.39 -10.75 -5.90
C ALA A 70 3.86 -12.04 -5.28
N GLY A 71 2.58 -12.37 -5.48
CA GLY A 71 1.99 -13.63 -5.01
C GLY A 71 2.70 -14.88 -5.54
N THR A 72 3.29 -14.82 -6.75
CA THR A 72 4.11 -15.91 -7.28
C THR A 72 5.55 -15.90 -6.77
N LEU A 73 6.14 -14.73 -6.56
CA LEU A 73 7.50 -14.56 -6.08
C LEU A 73 7.61 -14.80 -4.56
N MET A 74 6.58 -14.46 -3.79
CA MET A 74 6.51 -14.73 -2.34
C MET A 74 6.53 -16.23 -2.02
N LEU A 75 6.15 -17.09 -2.97
CA LEU A 75 6.27 -18.55 -2.82
C LEU A 75 7.73 -19.02 -2.93
N LYS A 76 8.65 -18.20 -3.43
CA LYS A 76 10.07 -18.54 -3.48
C LYS A 76 10.70 -18.32 -2.11
N PRO A 77 11.38 -19.34 -1.54
CA PRO A 77 12.03 -19.20 -0.25
C PRO A 77 13.11 -18.13 -0.28
N ALA A 78 13.34 -17.49 0.85
CA ALA A 78 14.49 -16.65 1.08
C ALA A 78 15.79 -17.46 0.85
N ASN A 79 16.86 -16.78 0.45
CA ASN A 79 18.17 -17.40 0.27
C ASN A 79 19.27 -16.45 0.78
N SER A 80 20.53 -16.92 0.77
CA SER A 80 21.68 -16.15 1.28
C SER A 80 21.90 -14.78 0.63
N LYS A 81 21.42 -14.55 -0.61
CA LYS A 81 21.51 -13.27 -1.30
C LYS A 81 20.26 -12.39 -1.09
N ARG A 82 19.15 -12.97 -0.65
CA ARG A 82 17.86 -12.31 -0.42
C ARG A 82 17.24 -12.88 0.84
N THR A 83 17.70 -12.38 1.97
CA THR A 83 17.32 -12.91 3.28
C THR A 83 15.83 -12.69 3.60
N TRP A 84 15.23 -11.63 3.06
CA TRP A 84 13.78 -11.38 3.13
C TRP A 84 13.02 -11.84 1.87
N GLY A 85 13.68 -12.57 0.95
CA GLY A 85 13.08 -12.97 -0.32
C GLY A 85 12.76 -11.77 -1.22
N PHE A 86 11.54 -11.74 -1.76
CA PHE A 86 11.04 -10.66 -2.63
C PHE A 86 10.01 -9.75 -1.95
N ARG A 87 9.93 -9.76 -0.61
CA ARG A 87 8.85 -9.06 0.10
C ARG A 87 8.81 -7.54 -0.14
N ARG A 88 9.96 -6.90 -0.32
CA ARG A 88 10.03 -5.44 -0.60
C ARG A 88 9.57 -5.05 -2.02
N ILE A 89 9.32 -6.02 -2.90
CA ILE A 89 8.92 -5.72 -4.30
C ILE A 89 7.56 -5.00 -4.37
N GLU A 90 6.65 -5.31 -3.44
CA GLU A 90 5.34 -4.63 -3.35
C GLU A 90 5.50 -3.14 -3.01
N VAL A 91 6.44 -2.80 -2.11
CA VAL A 91 6.69 -1.42 -1.69
C VAL A 91 7.29 -0.61 -2.85
N ILE A 92 8.27 -1.21 -3.57
CA ILE A 92 8.90 -0.59 -4.74
C ILE A 92 7.88 -0.37 -5.85
N ALA A 93 7.01 -1.33 -6.07
CA ALA A 93 5.96 -1.21 -7.06
C ALA A 93 4.93 -0.13 -6.71
N ALA A 94 4.49 -0.09 -5.45
CA ALA A 94 3.58 0.95 -4.96
C ALA A 94 4.22 2.36 -5.05
N LEU A 95 5.54 2.47 -4.80
CA LEU A 95 6.28 3.71 -5.01
C LEU A 95 6.28 4.12 -6.50
N GLY A 96 6.58 3.18 -7.40
CA GLY A 96 6.57 3.44 -8.85
C GLY A 96 5.19 3.87 -9.35
N GLN A 97 4.13 3.20 -8.88
CA GLN A 97 2.74 3.56 -9.19
C GLN A 97 2.40 4.98 -8.72
N SER A 98 2.67 5.29 -7.47
CA SER A 98 2.37 6.60 -6.89
C SER A 98 3.15 7.73 -7.58
N ALA A 99 4.40 7.48 -7.97
CA ALA A 99 5.20 8.42 -8.75
C ALA A 99 4.60 8.68 -10.13
N LEU A 100 4.18 7.62 -10.84
CA LEU A 100 3.52 7.75 -12.14
C LEU A 100 2.22 8.57 -12.02
N LEU A 101 1.37 8.27 -11.03
CA LEU A 101 0.13 9.02 -10.77
C LEU A 101 0.38 10.49 -10.47
N LEU A 102 1.42 10.80 -9.69
CA LEU A 102 1.78 12.19 -9.42
C LEU A 102 2.22 12.94 -10.67
N VAL A 103 3.04 12.30 -11.52
CA VAL A 103 3.47 12.91 -12.78
C VAL A 103 2.27 13.19 -13.68
N VAL A 104 1.42 12.18 -13.90
CA VAL A 104 0.25 12.32 -14.78
C VAL A 104 -0.80 13.26 -14.18
N GLY A 105 -1.07 13.16 -12.88
CA GLY A 105 -2.03 14.05 -12.20
C GLY A 105 -1.57 15.51 -12.19
N THR A 106 -0.28 15.76 -12.00
CA THR A 106 0.29 17.12 -12.08
C THR A 106 0.22 17.64 -13.52
N TYR A 107 0.54 16.83 -14.52
CA TYR A 107 0.37 17.18 -15.93
C TYR A 107 -1.11 17.52 -16.22
N ALA A 108 -2.04 16.66 -15.80
CA ALA A 108 -3.47 16.89 -15.98
C ALA A 108 -3.97 18.17 -15.33
N ALA A 109 -3.45 18.51 -14.12
CA ALA A 109 -3.78 19.73 -13.44
C ALA A 109 -3.29 20.98 -14.20
N ILE A 110 -2.04 20.98 -14.66
CA ILE A 110 -1.45 22.09 -15.43
C ILE A 110 -2.20 22.27 -16.76
N GLU A 111 -2.38 21.17 -17.51
CA GLU A 111 -3.06 21.19 -18.80
C GLU A 111 -4.55 21.54 -18.65
N GLY A 112 -5.21 21.07 -17.59
CA GLY A 112 -6.58 21.41 -17.26
C GLY A 112 -6.77 22.90 -17.03
N ILE A 113 -5.89 23.52 -16.26
CA ILE A 113 -5.92 24.98 -16.04
C ILE A 113 -5.74 25.72 -17.38
N ARG A 114 -4.79 25.30 -18.21
CA ARG A 114 -4.57 25.89 -19.54
C ARG A 114 -5.81 25.78 -20.44
N ARG A 115 -6.46 24.60 -20.47
CA ARG A 115 -7.66 24.34 -21.27
C ARG A 115 -8.92 25.07 -20.78
N LEU A 116 -8.94 25.62 -19.58
CA LEU A 116 -10.02 26.52 -19.16
C LEU A 116 -10.00 27.84 -19.98
N PHE A 117 -8.82 28.31 -20.37
CA PHE A 117 -8.64 29.55 -21.13
C PHE A 117 -8.62 29.31 -22.65
N GLU A 118 -8.04 28.17 -23.07
CA GLU A 118 -7.90 27.78 -24.47
C GLU A 118 -8.42 26.35 -24.66
N PRO A 119 -9.75 26.13 -24.62
CA PRO A 119 -10.31 24.79 -24.72
C PRO A 119 -10.15 24.24 -26.13
N PRO A 120 -9.59 23.02 -26.29
CA PRO A 120 -9.56 22.32 -27.57
C PRO A 120 -10.97 21.82 -27.92
N GLU A 121 -11.19 21.56 -29.22
CA GLU A 121 -12.40 20.85 -29.65
C GLU A 121 -12.30 19.38 -29.20
N VAL A 122 -13.30 18.92 -28.46
CA VAL A 122 -13.42 17.55 -27.99
C VAL A 122 -14.65 16.91 -28.65
N PRO A 123 -14.49 15.79 -29.38
CA PRO A 123 -15.62 15.11 -30.02
C PRO A 123 -16.51 14.45 -28.97
N ALA A 124 -17.64 15.09 -28.66
CA ALA A 124 -18.53 14.71 -27.56
C ALA A 124 -19.15 13.31 -27.73
N SER A 125 -19.42 12.88 -28.99
CA SER A 125 -19.97 11.54 -29.25
C SER A 125 -19.01 10.41 -28.93
N GLU A 126 -17.76 10.56 -29.33
CA GLU A 126 -16.70 9.59 -29.04
C GLU A 126 -16.36 9.58 -27.53
N LEU A 127 -16.28 10.76 -26.92
CA LEU A 127 -16.07 10.88 -25.48
C LEU A 127 -17.17 10.17 -24.70
N LEU A 128 -18.43 10.34 -25.09
CA LEU A 128 -19.58 9.68 -24.49
C LEU A 128 -19.48 8.14 -24.60
N ILE A 129 -19.10 7.63 -25.78
CA ILE A 129 -18.94 6.19 -26.01
C ILE A 129 -17.89 5.60 -25.07
N PHE A 130 -16.70 6.21 -25.00
CA PHE A 130 -15.63 5.71 -24.13
C PHE A 130 -15.96 5.86 -22.64
N GLY A 131 -16.63 6.94 -22.25
CA GLY A 131 -17.14 7.09 -20.88
C GLY A 131 -18.15 6.00 -20.49
N ILE A 132 -19.09 5.65 -21.38
CA ILE A 132 -20.06 4.58 -21.17
C ILE A 132 -19.34 3.22 -21.06
N ILE A 133 -18.37 2.93 -21.93
CA ILE A 133 -17.60 1.68 -21.85
C ILE A 133 -16.91 1.57 -20.49
N GLY A 134 -16.25 2.63 -20.01
CA GLY A 134 -15.62 2.66 -18.69
C GLY A 134 -16.63 2.45 -17.57
N LEU A 135 -17.74 3.16 -17.59
CA LEU A 135 -18.78 3.05 -16.55
C LEU A 135 -19.40 1.66 -16.49
N VAL A 136 -19.76 1.07 -17.64
CA VAL A 136 -20.35 -0.27 -17.73
C VAL A 136 -19.38 -1.32 -17.16
N ALA A 137 -18.12 -1.22 -17.50
CA ALA A 137 -17.10 -2.13 -16.99
C ALA A 137 -16.92 -2.00 -15.46
N ASN A 138 -16.91 -0.77 -14.95
CA ASN A 138 -16.85 -0.52 -13.50
C ASN A 138 -18.10 -1.03 -12.78
N ILE A 139 -19.28 -0.87 -13.35
CA ILE A 139 -20.52 -1.46 -12.81
C ILE A 139 -20.43 -2.98 -12.74
N ILE A 140 -19.92 -3.64 -13.80
CA ILE A 140 -19.69 -5.09 -13.79
C ILE A 140 -18.72 -5.47 -12.66
N ALA A 141 -17.61 -4.77 -12.51
CA ALA A 141 -16.65 -5.02 -11.44
C ALA A 141 -17.26 -4.78 -10.05
N ILE A 142 -18.04 -3.72 -9.86
CA ILE A 142 -18.78 -3.44 -8.61
C ILE A 142 -19.71 -4.59 -8.28
N THR A 143 -20.50 -5.11 -9.23
CA THR A 143 -21.44 -6.21 -8.99
C THR A 143 -20.74 -7.49 -8.58
N ILE A 144 -19.57 -7.78 -9.17
CA ILE A 144 -18.74 -8.95 -8.82
C ILE A 144 -18.18 -8.79 -7.40
N LEU A 145 -17.68 -7.60 -7.05
CA LEU A 145 -17.05 -7.34 -5.76
C LEU A 145 -18.06 -7.12 -4.63
N ALA A 146 -19.27 -6.66 -4.93
CA ALA A 146 -20.29 -6.31 -3.94
C ALA A 146 -20.66 -7.49 -3.00
N SER A 147 -20.68 -8.71 -3.52
CA SER A 147 -20.97 -9.92 -2.75
C SER A 147 -19.87 -10.25 -1.72
N SER A 148 -18.66 -9.79 -1.94
CA SER A 148 -17.47 -10.09 -1.12
C SER A 148 -16.96 -8.90 -0.28
N ARG A 149 -17.59 -7.71 -0.40
CA ARG A 149 -17.14 -6.46 0.26
C ARG A 149 -17.09 -6.50 1.79
N GLY A 150 -17.80 -7.44 2.42
CA GLY A 150 -17.83 -7.63 3.87
C GLY A 150 -16.85 -8.70 4.38
N SER A 151 -16.16 -9.42 3.51
CA SER A 151 -15.34 -10.58 3.90
C SER A 151 -13.99 -10.18 4.53
N ASN A 152 -13.35 -9.11 4.06
CA ASN A 152 -12.10 -8.59 4.63
C ASN A 152 -11.82 -7.14 4.18
N PHE A 153 -10.82 -6.50 4.84
CA PHE A 153 -10.41 -5.11 4.54
C PHE A 153 -9.93 -4.91 3.10
N ASN A 154 -9.24 -5.88 2.51
CA ASN A 154 -8.73 -5.78 1.14
C ASN A 154 -9.87 -5.76 0.12
N MET A 155 -10.92 -6.56 0.34
CA MET A 155 -12.11 -6.58 -0.53
C MET A 155 -12.89 -5.28 -0.45
N ARG A 156 -12.97 -4.69 0.76
CA ARG A 156 -13.58 -3.38 0.96
C ARG A 156 -12.79 -2.27 0.25
N ALA A 157 -11.47 -2.31 0.33
CA ALA A 157 -10.59 -1.36 -0.36
C ALA A 157 -10.76 -1.46 -1.88
N ALA A 158 -10.70 -2.67 -2.45
CA ALA A 158 -10.92 -2.90 -3.87
C ALA A 158 -12.31 -2.43 -4.34
N PHE A 159 -13.37 -2.67 -3.55
CA PHE A 159 -14.72 -2.17 -3.88
C PHE A 159 -14.77 -0.64 -3.93
N LEU A 160 -14.16 0.05 -2.95
CA LEU A 160 -14.11 1.53 -2.92
C LEU A 160 -13.28 2.10 -4.07
N GLU A 161 -12.24 1.39 -4.50
CA GLU A 161 -11.40 1.77 -5.63
C GLU A 161 -12.22 1.74 -6.93
N VAL A 162 -12.87 0.63 -7.24
CA VAL A 162 -13.73 0.52 -8.43
C VAL A 162 -14.92 1.50 -8.39
N LEU A 163 -15.42 1.82 -7.20
CA LEU A 163 -16.46 2.86 -7.04
C LEU A 163 -15.92 4.25 -7.44
N ASN A 164 -14.68 4.58 -7.07
CA ASN A 164 -14.04 5.85 -7.48
C ASN A 164 -13.82 5.90 -8.99
N ASP A 165 -13.44 4.78 -9.62
CA ASP A 165 -13.29 4.68 -11.07
C ASP A 165 -14.63 4.89 -11.79
N ALA A 166 -15.71 4.35 -11.23
CA ALA A 166 -17.06 4.59 -11.76
C ALA A 166 -17.46 6.08 -11.68
N LEU A 167 -17.04 6.78 -10.61
CA LEU A 167 -17.27 8.23 -10.48
C LEU A 167 -16.44 9.03 -11.48
N GLY A 168 -15.20 8.62 -11.76
CA GLY A 168 -14.36 9.19 -12.83
C GLY A 168 -15.03 9.07 -14.20
N SER A 169 -15.42 7.85 -14.57
CA SER A 169 -16.15 7.57 -15.82
C SER A 169 -17.48 8.33 -15.92
N LEU A 170 -18.21 8.48 -14.80
CA LEU A 170 -19.41 9.32 -14.75
C LEU A 170 -19.09 10.80 -15.02
N GLY A 171 -17.99 11.31 -14.49
CA GLY A 171 -17.49 12.66 -14.76
C GLY A 171 -17.22 12.89 -16.26
N VAL A 172 -16.59 11.92 -16.92
CA VAL A 172 -16.37 11.92 -18.38
C VAL A 172 -17.68 11.97 -19.16
N ILE A 173 -18.67 11.16 -18.78
CA ILE A 173 -20.01 11.14 -19.40
C ILE A 173 -20.72 12.48 -19.23
N ILE A 174 -20.70 13.05 -18.03
CA ILE A 174 -21.31 14.37 -17.76
C ILE A 174 -20.66 15.44 -18.64
N ALA A 175 -19.33 15.46 -18.73
CA ALA A 175 -18.61 16.39 -19.59
C ALA A 175 -19.03 16.22 -21.06
N ALA A 176 -19.11 14.99 -21.56
CA ALA A 176 -19.55 14.72 -22.92
C ALA A 176 -20.97 15.23 -23.21
N ILE A 177 -21.92 15.01 -22.29
CA ILE A 177 -23.30 15.49 -22.41
C ILE A 177 -23.35 17.03 -22.41
N VAL A 178 -22.61 17.67 -21.52
CA VAL A 178 -22.53 19.14 -21.43
C VAL A 178 -21.96 19.71 -22.75
N ILE A 179 -20.89 19.15 -23.27
CA ILE A 179 -20.30 19.56 -24.55
C ILE A 179 -21.31 19.39 -25.68
N ALA A 180 -21.96 18.21 -25.77
CA ALA A 180 -22.92 17.92 -26.83
C ALA A 180 -24.14 18.84 -26.84
N THR A 181 -24.62 19.23 -25.65
CA THR A 181 -25.86 20.01 -25.52
C THR A 181 -25.63 21.52 -25.49
N THR A 182 -24.52 21.98 -24.98
CA THR A 182 -24.26 23.42 -24.78
C THR A 182 -23.09 23.97 -25.56
N GLY A 183 -22.25 23.11 -26.17
CA GLY A 183 -20.99 23.51 -26.77
C GLY A 183 -19.92 23.98 -25.80
N PHE A 184 -20.12 23.81 -24.48
CA PHE A 184 -19.19 24.27 -23.45
C PHE A 184 -17.99 23.33 -23.34
N MET A 185 -16.94 23.56 -24.16
CA MET A 185 -15.75 22.72 -24.29
C MET A 185 -14.92 22.62 -22.99
N GLN A 186 -15.00 23.66 -22.11
CA GLN A 186 -14.31 23.65 -20.81
C GLN A 186 -14.81 22.54 -19.86
N ALA A 187 -15.96 21.93 -20.14
CA ALA A 187 -16.50 20.85 -19.31
C ALA A 187 -15.53 19.65 -19.19
N ASP A 188 -14.81 19.32 -20.26
CA ASP A 188 -13.77 18.27 -20.25
C ASP A 188 -12.60 18.64 -19.32
N ALA A 189 -12.11 19.86 -19.42
CA ALA A 189 -11.03 20.35 -18.57
C ALA A 189 -11.44 20.39 -17.08
N ILE A 190 -12.67 20.80 -16.80
CA ILE A 190 -13.22 20.80 -15.42
C ILE A 190 -13.31 19.37 -14.87
N ALA A 191 -13.83 18.42 -15.66
CA ALA A 191 -13.91 17.02 -15.26
C ALA A 191 -12.51 16.44 -15.00
N GLY A 192 -11.56 16.68 -15.92
CA GLY A 192 -10.16 16.25 -15.75
C GLY A 192 -9.50 16.84 -14.50
N LEU A 193 -9.74 18.11 -14.20
CA LEU A 193 -9.24 18.78 -12.98
C LEU A 193 -9.85 18.17 -11.70
N LEU A 194 -11.14 17.87 -11.71
CA LEU A 194 -11.80 17.23 -10.57
C LEU A 194 -11.24 15.81 -10.33
N ILE A 195 -11.05 15.03 -11.39
CA ILE A 195 -10.42 13.70 -11.28
C ILE A 195 -8.99 13.83 -10.76
N ALA A 196 -8.18 14.76 -11.31
CA ALA A 196 -6.82 14.99 -10.83
C ALA A 196 -6.77 15.43 -9.36
N ALA A 197 -7.71 16.28 -8.91
CA ALA A 197 -7.82 16.72 -7.52
C ALA A 197 -8.15 15.58 -6.54
N LEU A 198 -8.81 14.53 -7.00
CA LEU A 198 -9.06 13.32 -6.19
C LEU A 198 -7.83 12.39 -6.16
N ILE A 199 -7.14 12.27 -7.29
CA ILE A 199 -6.04 11.30 -7.46
C ILE A 199 -4.73 11.81 -6.83
N VAL A 200 -4.35 13.07 -7.07
CA VAL A 200 -3.03 13.61 -6.67
C VAL A 200 -2.77 13.54 -5.17
N PRO A 201 -3.70 13.94 -4.28
CA PRO A 201 -3.47 13.83 -2.83
C PRO A 201 -3.29 12.38 -2.37
N ARG A 202 -4.05 11.44 -2.96
CA ARG A 202 -3.95 10.01 -2.66
C ARG A 202 -2.60 9.45 -3.10
N ALA A 203 -2.16 9.79 -4.32
CA ALA A 203 -0.87 9.38 -4.85
C ALA A 203 0.30 9.94 -4.01
N PHE A 204 0.21 11.22 -3.59
CA PHE A 204 1.20 11.82 -2.71
C PHE A 204 1.27 11.13 -1.34
N LYS A 205 0.13 10.81 -0.75
CA LYS A 205 0.06 10.06 0.51
C LYS A 205 0.72 8.69 0.36
N LEU A 206 0.38 7.93 -0.70
CA LEU A 206 0.97 6.62 -0.96
C LEU A 206 2.48 6.70 -1.20
N MET A 207 2.94 7.69 -1.95
CA MET A 207 4.37 7.92 -2.17
C MET A 207 5.11 8.20 -0.87
N ARG A 208 4.54 9.05 0.01
CA ARG A 208 5.13 9.33 1.33
C ARG A 208 5.19 8.08 2.20
N GLU A 209 4.14 7.26 2.18
CA GLU A 209 4.07 6.02 2.97
C GLU A 209 5.10 4.99 2.49
N THR A 210 5.18 4.75 1.19
CA THR A 210 6.13 3.79 0.61
C THR A 210 7.57 4.25 0.75
N THR A 211 7.82 5.56 0.60
CA THR A 211 9.14 6.14 0.88
C THR A 211 9.51 5.98 2.35
N GLY A 212 8.57 6.21 3.28
CA GLY A 212 8.81 5.99 4.71
C GLY A 212 9.20 4.55 5.02
N VAL A 213 8.56 3.56 4.38
CA VAL A 213 8.94 2.14 4.53
C VAL A 213 10.35 1.88 4.00
N LEU A 214 10.73 2.46 2.85
CA LEU A 214 12.08 2.30 2.29
C LEU A 214 13.16 3.03 3.10
N MET A 215 12.80 4.13 3.74
CA MET A 215 13.66 4.89 4.66
C MET A 215 13.68 4.31 6.07
N GLU A 216 13.05 3.15 6.27
CA GLU A 216 12.99 2.44 7.55
C GLU A 216 12.39 3.26 8.71
N PHE A 217 11.40 4.10 8.39
CA PHE A 217 10.64 4.83 9.42
C PHE A 217 9.86 3.87 10.32
N THR A 218 9.69 4.28 11.55
CA THR A 218 8.89 3.55 12.54
C THR A 218 7.51 3.19 11.99
N PRO A 219 7.06 1.93 12.15
CA PRO A 219 5.75 1.48 11.70
C PRO A 219 4.63 2.37 12.25
N LYS A 220 3.65 2.69 11.42
CA LYS A 220 2.49 3.50 11.84
C LYS A 220 1.74 2.83 12.99
N GLY A 221 1.45 3.61 14.03
CA GLY A 221 0.75 3.10 15.22
C GLY A 221 1.67 2.49 16.27
N LEU A 222 2.97 2.41 16.01
CA LEU A 222 3.97 2.02 17.01
C LEU A 222 4.63 3.27 17.63
N ASP A 223 4.61 3.34 18.93
CA ASP A 223 5.24 4.37 19.74
C ASP A 223 6.47 3.75 20.41
N LEU A 224 7.68 4.12 19.93
CA LEU A 224 8.93 3.52 20.43
C LEU A 224 9.22 3.91 21.87
N ASP A 225 8.81 5.09 22.34
CA ASP A 225 8.98 5.50 23.73
C ASP A 225 8.17 4.60 24.67
N LYS A 226 6.96 4.23 24.25
CA LYS A 226 6.15 3.25 25.00
C LYS A 226 6.74 1.86 24.95
N VAL A 227 7.31 1.43 23.80
CA VAL A 227 8.00 0.13 23.72
C VAL A 227 9.16 0.10 24.67
N ARG A 228 10.01 1.14 24.67
CA ARG A 228 11.13 1.28 25.60
C ARG A 228 10.68 1.22 27.04
N SER A 229 9.66 2.01 27.41
CA SER A 229 9.13 2.05 28.78
C SER A 229 8.62 0.69 29.26
N HIS A 230 7.88 -0.04 28.41
CA HIS A 230 7.38 -1.37 28.75
C HIS A 230 8.50 -2.41 28.93
N ILE A 231 9.56 -2.33 28.12
CA ILE A 231 10.72 -3.23 28.27
C ILE A 231 11.46 -2.90 29.58
N LEU A 232 11.61 -1.60 29.91
CA LEU A 232 12.23 -1.15 31.17
C LEU A 232 11.44 -1.53 32.45
N GLU A 233 10.14 -1.78 32.33
CA GLU A 233 9.29 -2.25 33.44
C GLU A 233 9.43 -3.75 33.71
N LEU A 234 10.13 -4.51 32.87
CA LEU A 234 10.36 -5.94 33.07
C LEU A 234 11.44 -6.16 34.14
N ASP A 235 11.25 -7.21 34.90
CA ASP A 235 12.20 -7.59 35.96
C ASP A 235 13.61 -7.81 35.39
N HIS A 236 14.62 -7.35 36.12
CA HIS A 236 16.04 -7.48 35.77
C HIS A 236 16.52 -6.68 34.55
N VAL A 237 15.69 -5.87 33.91
CA VAL A 237 16.10 -4.95 32.86
C VAL A 237 16.55 -3.63 33.49
N LYS A 238 17.77 -3.19 33.15
CA LYS A 238 18.36 -1.93 33.62
C LYS A 238 18.24 -0.80 32.63
N ASP A 239 18.49 -1.09 31.34
CA ASP A 239 18.44 -0.10 30.29
C ASP A 239 18.07 -0.72 28.92
N VAL A 240 17.58 0.12 28.00
CA VAL A 240 17.26 -0.24 26.61
C VAL A 240 17.80 0.86 25.71
N HIS A 241 18.67 0.53 24.78
CA HIS A 241 19.22 1.46 23.81
C HIS A 241 19.30 0.83 22.42
N ASP A 242 19.68 1.62 21.42
CA ASP A 242 19.74 1.22 20.02
C ASP A 242 18.41 0.55 19.56
N LEU A 243 17.29 1.14 19.99
CA LEU A 243 15.95 0.64 19.71
C LEU A 243 15.48 1.11 18.34
N HIS A 244 15.43 0.20 17.39
CA HIS A 244 14.96 0.46 16.04
C HIS A 244 13.74 -0.39 15.70
N ALA A 245 12.78 0.20 15.00
CA ALA A 245 11.67 -0.53 14.41
C ALA A 245 11.41 -0.04 12.99
N SER A 246 11.22 -0.96 12.08
CA SER A 246 10.89 -0.65 10.69
C SER A 246 9.92 -1.68 10.09
N THR A 247 9.47 -1.43 8.86
CA THR A 247 8.60 -2.34 8.13
C THR A 247 9.34 -2.88 6.91
N VAL A 248 9.47 -4.20 6.80
CA VAL A 248 10.06 -4.84 5.62
C VAL A 248 9.07 -4.88 4.46
N ALA A 249 7.82 -5.20 4.75
CA ALA A 249 6.70 -5.34 3.82
C ALA A 249 5.39 -5.24 4.59
N THR A 250 4.27 -5.18 3.89
CA THR A 250 2.93 -5.14 4.52
C THR A 250 2.76 -6.30 5.52
N GLY A 251 2.44 -5.96 6.77
CA GLY A 251 2.25 -6.93 7.84
C GLY A 251 3.53 -7.60 8.35
N LEU A 252 4.71 -7.04 8.04
CA LEU A 252 5.99 -7.52 8.55
C LEU A 252 6.79 -6.39 9.20
N PRO A 253 6.36 -5.89 10.37
CA PRO A 253 7.20 -5.04 11.19
C PRO A 253 8.34 -5.85 11.81
N ILE A 254 9.49 -5.22 11.95
CA ILE A 254 10.67 -5.76 12.65
C ILE A 254 11.12 -4.79 13.72
N LEU A 255 11.75 -5.32 14.76
CA LEU A 255 12.32 -4.53 15.85
C LEU A 255 13.67 -5.10 16.26
N THR A 256 14.62 -4.22 16.51
CA THR A 256 15.91 -4.55 17.10
C THR A 256 16.16 -3.64 18.29
N ALA A 257 16.80 -4.16 19.34
CA ALA A 257 17.22 -3.36 20.47
C ALA A 257 18.37 -4.04 21.23
N HIS A 258 19.16 -3.24 21.94
CA HIS A 258 20.07 -3.67 22.97
C HIS A 258 19.39 -3.52 24.32
N VAL A 259 19.44 -4.57 25.13
CA VAL A 259 18.80 -4.61 26.43
C VAL A 259 19.84 -4.98 27.48
N VAL A 260 20.14 -4.01 28.34
CA VAL A 260 21.06 -4.19 29.48
C VAL A 260 20.30 -4.85 30.61
N VAL A 261 20.79 -5.98 31.08
CA VAL A 261 20.22 -6.72 32.19
C VAL A 261 21.21 -6.82 33.37
N GLU A 262 20.70 -7.25 34.53
CA GLU A 262 21.54 -7.53 35.68
C GLU A 262 22.56 -8.64 35.37
N ASP A 263 23.82 -8.50 35.80
CA ASP A 263 24.91 -9.44 35.50
C ASP A 263 24.61 -10.86 36.02
N GLU A 264 23.84 -10.97 37.10
CA GLU A 264 23.40 -12.23 37.67
C GLU A 264 22.57 -13.06 36.71
N CYS A 265 21.83 -12.43 35.80
CA CYS A 265 21.02 -13.12 34.76
C CYS A 265 21.84 -14.04 33.86
N PHE A 266 23.12 -13.71 33.65
CA PHE A 266 24.01 -14.54 32.83
C PHE A 266 24.59 -15.73 33.60
N THR A 267 24.62 -15.67 34.93
CA THR A 267 25.19 -16.71 35.80
C THR A 267 24.15 -17.69 36.33
N ASP A 268 22.90 -17.25 36.52
CA ASP A 268 21.80 -18.07 37.07
C ASP A 268 20.82 -18.60 36.02
N GLY A 269 21.05 -18.28 34.69
CA GLY A 269 20.26 -18.76 33.57
C GLY A 269 18.99 -17.96 33.29
N ARG A 270 18.74 -16.84 33.97
CA ARG A 270 17.56 -15.99 33.75
C ARG A 270 17.59 -15.20 32.44
N ALA A 271 18.74 -14.96 31.81
CA ALA A 271 18.84 -14.21 30.56
C ALA A 271 17.92 -14.77 29.44
N ALA A 272 17.77 -16.08 29.34
CA ALA A 272 16.88 -16.70 28.37
C ALA A 272 15.39 -16.46 28.69
N GLN A 273 15.02 -16.43 29.99
CA GLN A 273 13.65 -16.11 30.40
C GLN A 273 13.34 -14.64 30.16
N THR A 274 14.22 -13.71 30.54
CA THR A 274 14.07 -12.27 30.27
C THR A 274 13.92 -12.00 28.80
N LEU A 275 14.73 -12.65 27.93
CA LEU A 275 14.56 -12.55 26.47
C LEU A 275 13.18 -13.02 26.00
N HIS A 276 12.63 -14.07 26.60
CA HIS A 276 11.29 -14.56 26.25
C HIS A 276 10.23 -13.55 26.66
N GLU A 277 10.30 -12.99 27.85
CA GLU A 277 9.39 -11.97 28.35
C GLU A 277 9.41 -10.69 27.50
N ILE A 278 10.60 -10.22 27.08
CA ILE A 278 10.74 -9.08 26.16
C ILE A 278 10.06 -9.38 24.83
N LYS A 279 10.26 -10.57 24.26
CA LYS A 279 9.62 -10.97 22.98
C LYS A 279 8.11 -11.03 23.09
N ASP A 280 7.58 -11.56 24.17
CA ASP A 280 6.14 -11.63 24.42
C ASP A 280 5.55 -10.24 24.62
N CYS A 281 6.26 -9.34 25.30
CA CYS A 281 5.88 -7.94 25.47
C CYS A 281 5.70 -7.25 24.13
N VAL A 282 6.69 -7.29 23.22
CA VAL A 282 6.62 -6.59 21.93
C VAL A 282 5.66 -7.26 20.93
N ALA A 283 5.38 -8.56 21.12
CA ALA A 283 4.43 -9.28 20.28
C ALA A 283 2.96 -9.02 20.66
N GLY A 284 2.66 -8.75 21.93
CA GLY A 284 1.30 -8.77 22.45
C GLY A 284 0.75 -7.47 23.02
N HIS A 285 1.60 -6.54 23.49
CA HIS A 285 1.15 -5.39 24.27
C HIS A 285 0.90 -4.11 23.44
N PHE A 286 1.19 -4.11 22.14
CA PHE A 286 1.06 -2.93 21.29
C PHE A 286 0.04 -3.13 20.18
N GLU A 287 -0.52 -2.02 19.64
CA GLU A 287 -1.44 -2.07 18.50
C GLU A 287 -0.79 -2.70 17.26
N VAL A 288 0.53 -2.49 17.11
CA VAL A 288 1.36 -3.15 16.09
C VAL A 288 2.07 -4.33 16.71
N SER A 289 1.58 -5.53 16.46
CA SER A 289 2.18 -6.77 16.93
C SER A 289 3.50 -7.07 16.20
N ILE A 290 4.62 -7.19 16.93
CA ILE A 290 5.95 -7.41 16.36
C ILE A 290 6.41 -8.83 16.67
N HIS A 291 6.17 -9.74 15.73
CA HIS A 291 6.59 -11.14 15.87
C HIS A 291 8.05 -11.40 15.42
N HIS A 292 8.64 -10.47 14.68
CA HIS A 292 10.03 -10.59 14.24
C HIS A 292 10.90 -9.54 14.92
N SER A 293 11.45 -9.93 16.05
CA SER A 293 12.31 -9.08 16.87
C SER A 293 13.67 -9.75 17.15
N THR A 294 14.70 -8.94 17.25
CA THR A 294 16.06 -9.34 17.61
C THR A 294 16.52 -8.49 18.78
N PHE A 295 16.94 -9.12 19.86
CA PHE A 295 17.46 -8.44 21.03
C PHE A 295 18.87 -8.92 21.32
N GLN A 296 19.78 -7.97 21.48
CA GLN A 296 21.07 -8.21 22.09
C GLN A 296 20.90 -8.02 23.59
N ILE A 297 21.00 -9.12 24.35
CA ILE A 297 21.00 -9.06 25.82
C ILE A 297 22.44 -8.89 26.27
N GLU A 298 22.70 -7.88 27.08
CA GLU A 298 24.07 -7.52 27.45
C GLU A 298 24.19 -7.04 28.89
N THR A 299 25.42 -6.99 29.38
CA THR A 299 25.78 -6.41 30.69
C THR A 299 26.10 -4.93 30.53
N GLU A 300 26.03 -4.18 31.66
CA GLU A 300 26.41 -2.76 31.70
C GLU A 300 27.84 -2.53 31.19
N HIS A 301 28.75 -3.44 31.48
CA HIS A 301 30.13 -3.40 30.97
C HIS A 301 30.25 -3.46 29.46
N ILE A 302 29.38 -4.23 28.77
CA ILE A 302 29.36 -4.29 27.30
C ILE A 302 28.81 -2.98 26.74
N ALA A 303 27.69 -2.50 27.27
CA ALA A 303 27.04 -1.25 26.85
C ALA A 303 27.96 -0.02 26.98
N GLU A 304 28.78 0.05 28.06
CA GLU A 304 29.73 1.14 28.26
C GLU A 304 30.84 1.18 27.19
N HIS A 305 31.17 0.05 26.59
CA HIS A 305 32.27 -0.10 25.62
C HIS A 305 31.79 -0.07 24.15
N GLU A 306 30.51 0.15 23.92
CA GLU A 306 29.99 0.33 22.56
C GLU A 306 30.47 1.64 21.93
N PRO A 307 30.74 1.66 20.59
CA PRO A 307 31.09 2.88 19.86
C PRO A 307 29.97 3.93 19.96
N GLU A 308 30.32 5.22 20.09
CA GLU A 308 29.33 6.32 20.16
C GLU A 308 28.33 6.35 18.99
N ILE A 309 28.71 5.79 17.83
CA ILE A 309 27.84 5.70 16.63
C ILE A 309 26.65 4.75 16.86
N SER A 310 26.77 3.81 17.80
CA SER A 310 25.73 2.83 18.12
C SER A 310 24.78 3.30 19.23
N LYS A 311 25.08 4.41 19.89
CA LYS A 311 24.28 4.93 21.00
C LYS A 311 23.23 5.90 20.45
N HIS A 312 22.06 5.38 20.12
CA HIS A 312 20.88 6.19 19.84
C HIS A 312 19.96 6.17 21.07
N ASP A 313 19.72 7.38 21.61
CA ASP A 313 18.79 7.61 22.73
C ASP A 313 17.33 7.34 22.34
#